data_4f2d10cb15034b87e2339b342749c418
#
_entry.id   4f2d10cb15034b87e2339b342749c418
#
_cell.length_a   1.000
_cell.length_b   1.000
_cell.length_c   1.000
_cell.angle_alpha   90.00
_cell.angle_beta   90.00
_cell.angle_gamma   90.00
#
_symmetry.space_group_name_H-M   'P 1'
#
loop_
_entity.id
_entity.type
_entity.pdbx_description
1 polymer ?
#
loop_
_entity_poly.entity_id
_entity_poly.type
_entity_poly.pdbx_seq_one_letter_code
_entity_poly.pdbx_strand_id
1 'polypeptide(L)'
;REALDELTLERDGVDGRSVYVYGEGWNFGEVADGARFEQATQLNLGGTGIGSFSDRLRDAVRGGGPFDDDPRIQGFGSGLFTDPNGAAVNGTADEQRERLLHAQDLVKLGLAGNLADFTFTDSSGKEVAGRDVDYNGSPAGYAEDPSETVTYVDAHDNETLFDVLTMKLPTGTSMEDRVRMNTVALSTTAYSQGVVFWHAGADILRSKSLDRNSYDSGDWFNRVDWNRKENTFGSGLPPETDNGSKWKYMRPLLGDPALRPAPEDMDAAHAAAADLLRIRMSTPLFRLGTLDAIQEKVSFPDAEPGVIAMHVDDTVGADRDPELDGVLVVFNASPSRTTVADVGDGWTLHEVQARGADPIVRRSETGGGAVTVPARTTAVFVRR
;
A
#
# COMPACT_ATOMS: atom_id res chain seq x y z
N ARG A 1 17.51 19.26 10.19
CA ARG A 1 17.93 18.01 10.80
C ARG A 1 19.09 18.24 11.77
N GLU A 2 20.16 18.93 11.35
CA GLU A 2 21.35 19.19 12.18
C GLU A 2 21.03 19.74 13.58
N ALA A 3 20.15 20.73 13.69
CA ALA A 3 19.75 21.29 14.98
C ALA A 3 19.04 20.30 15.90
N LEU A 4 18.30 19.34 15.34
CA LEU A 4 17.72 18.23 16.12
C LEU A 4 18.80 17.26 16.61
N ASP A 5 19.78 16.96 15.77
CA ASP A 5 20.84 16.01 16.09
C ASP A 5 21.76 16.49 17.24
N GLU A 6 21.76 17.81 17.50
CA GLU A 6 22.46 18.40 18.64
C GLU A 6 21.74 18.18 19.98
N LEU A 7 20.46 17.85 19.98
CA LEU A 7 19.70 17.58 21.20
C LEU A 7 20.08 16.21 21.80
N THR A 8 20.35 16.20 23.09
CA THR A 8 20.70 14.98 23.81
C THR A 8 19.78 14.74 25.00
N LEU A 9 19.55 13.45 25.29
CA LEU A 9 18.67 13.07 26.41
C LEU A 9 19.17 13.66 27.74
N GLU A 10 20.49 13.72 27.94
CA GLU A 10 21.10 14.22 29.17
C GLU A 10 20.93 15.72 29.36
N ARG A 11 21.14 16.51 28.29
CA ARG A 11 21.10 18.00 28.36
C ARG A 11 19.68 18.54 28.18
N ASP A 12 18.93 17.94 27.24
CA ASP A 12 17.69 18.56 26.72
C ASP A 12 16.44 17.71 27.07
N GLY A 13 16.62 16.52 27.65
CA GLY A 13 15.54 15.58 27.91
C GLY A 13 14.94 14.90 26.67
N VAL A 14 15.53 15.13 25.50
CA VAL A 14 15.12 14.58 24.21
C VAL A 14 16.37 14.08 23.48
N ASP A 15 16.30 12.87 22.93
CA ASP A 15 17.26 12.40 21.94
C ASP A 15 16.80 12.89 20.56
N GLY A 16 17.40 13.96 20.07
CA GLY A 16 17.02 14.57 18.82
C GLY A 16 17.23 13.68 17.58
N ARG A 17 18.14 12.70 17.66
CA ARG A 17 18.36 11.72 16.60
C ARG A 17 17.21 10.74 16.47
N SER A 18 16.48 10.48 17.57
CA SER A 18 15.28 9.64 17.55
C SER A 18 14.05 10.34 17.00
N VAL A 19 14.08 11.67 16.82
CA VAL A 19 12.96 12.43 16.25
C VAL A 19 12.87 12.19 14.75
N TYR A 20 11.80 11.53 14.33
CA TYR A 20 11.54 11.32 12.91
C TYR A 20 11.01 12.60 12.25
N VAL A 21 11.67 13.02 11.16
CA VAL A 21 11.29 14.19 10.37
C VAL A 21 10.83 13.70 8.99
N TYR A 22 9.69 14.16 8.53
CA TYR A 22 9.18 13.82 7.21
C TYR A 22 8.32 14.95 6.63
N GLY A 23 8.11 14.93 5.32
CA GLY A 23 7.27 15.87 4.60
C GLY A 23 6.75 15.26 3.30
N GLU A 24 6.05 16.08 2.50
CA GLU A 24 5.39 15.58 1.28
C GLU A 24 6.38 15.28 0.15
N GLY A 25 7.41 16.11 -0.03
CA GLY A 25 8.45 15.89 -1.03
C GLY A 25 8.01 16.13 -2.49
N TRP A 26 6.91 16.86 -2.72
CA TRP A 26 6.39 17.11 -4.07
C TRP A 26 7.11 18.26 -4.77
N ASN A 27 7.38 18.07 -6.05
CA ASN A 27 7.94 19.12 -6.92
C ASN A 27 6.82 20.00 -7.50
N PHE A 28 6.45 21.10 -6.82
CA PHE A 28 5.39 21.99 -7.29
C PHE A 28 5.52 23.42 -6.75
N GLY A 29 4.63 24.30 -7.23
CA GLY A 29 4.51 25.68 -6.77
C GLY A 29 5.65 26.58 -7.25
N GLU A 30 5.87 27.69 -6.56
CA GLU A 30 6.85 28.72 -6.94
C GLU A 30 8.32 28.30 -6.73
N VAL A 31 8.54 27.17 -6.07
CA VAL A 31 9.87 26.58 -5.82
C VAL A 31 10.14 25.36 -6.70
N ALA A 32 9.19 24.99 -7.58
CA ALA A 32 9.34 23.85 -8.47
C ALA A 32 10.67 23.93 -9.26
N ASP A 33 11.24 22.75 -9.52
CA ASP A 33 12.51 22.59 -10.23
C ASP A 33 13.70 23.38 -9.60
N GLY A 34 13.63 23.65 -8.30
CA GLY A 34 14.66 24.39 -7.60
C GLY A 34 14.74 25.88 -7.98
N ALA A 35 13.65 26.47 -8.48
CA ALA A 35 13.64 27.83 -9.05
C ALA A 35 14.14 28.94 -8.10
N ARG A 36 14.08 28.73 -6.79
CA ARG A 36 14.53 29.72 -5.79
C ARG A 36 15.65 29.20 -4.88
N PHE A 37 15.63 27.89 -4.61
CA PHE A 37 16.59 27.18 -3.77
C PHE A 37 16.43 25.68 -4.02
N GLU A 38 17.34 24.86 -3.52
CA GLU A 38 17.22 23.41 -3.60
C GLU A 38 15.96 22.96 -2.87
N GLN A 39 14.99 22.44 -3.64
CA GLN A 39 13.69 22.02 -3.11
C GLN A 39 13.82 20.65 -2.43
N ALA A 40 13.14 20.46 -1.30
CA ALA A 40 13.02 19.18 -0.60
C ALA A 40 12.07 18.23 -1.35
N THR A 41 12.48 17.78 -2.53
CA THR A 41 11.77 16.74 -3.29
C THR A 41 12.18 15.36 -2.81
N GLN A 42 11.41 14.33 -3.17
CA GLN A 42 11.75 12.94 -2.85
C GLN A 42 13.19 12.59 -3.26
N LEU A 43 13.60 12.97 -4.48
CA LEU A 43 14.96 12.70 -4.99
C LEU A 43 16.04 13.47 -4.22
N ASN A 44 15.76 14.70 -3.82
CA ASN A 44 16.75 15.54 -3.11
C ASN A 44 16.82 15.20 -1.60
N LEU A 45 15.84 14.45 -1.07
CA LEU A 45 15.83 14.02 0.33
C LEU A 45 16.57 12.69 0.55
N GLY A 46 16.89 11.95 -0.52
CA GLY A 46 17.70 10.72 -0.43
C GLY A 46 19.04 10.98 0.25
N GLY A 47 19.40 10.17 1.25
CA GLY A 47 20.62 10.31 2.05
C GLY A 47 20.57 11.35 3.17
N THR A 48 19.43 12.04 3.37
CA THR A 48 19.30 13.08 4.41
C THR A 48 18.71 12.56 5.73
N GLY A 49 18.18 11.35 5.74
CA GLY A 49 17.42 10.80 6.87
C GLY A 49 16.06 11.50 7.10
N ILE A 50 15.57 12.26 6.12
CA ILE A 50 14.25 12.90 6.15
C ILE A 50 13.31 12.11 5.25
N GLY A 51 12.17 11.68 5.79
CA GLY A 51 11.18 10.91 5.08
C GLY A 51 10.32 11.73 4.13
N SER A 52 9.92 11.13 3.02
CA SER A 52 8.93 11.70 2.10
C SER A 52 7.86 10.68 1.71
N PHE A 53 6.65 11.16 1.45
CA PHE A 53 5.54 10.31 1.04
C PHE A 53 5.81 9.66 -0.33
N SER A 54 5.61 8.33 -0.44
CA SER A 54 5.82 7.59 -1.69
C SER A 54 4.54 7.45 -2.50
N ASP A 55 4.37 8.30 -3.51
CA ASP A 55 3.29 8.18 -4.49
C ASP A 55 3.43 6.93 -5.39
N ARG A 56 4.65 6.37 -5.54
CA ARG A 56 4.91 5.19 -6.38
C ARG A 56 4.07 4.00 -5.96
N LEU A 57 4.16 3.61 -4.68
CA LEU A 57 3.36 2.50 -4.17
C LEU A 57 1.88 2.85 -4.14
N ARG A 58 1.51 4.06 -3.70
CA ARG A 58 0.11 4.51 -3.69
C ARG A 58 -0.55 4.33 -5.05
N ASP A 59 0.06 4.87 -6.10
CA ASP A 59 -0.51 4.86 -7.45
C ASP A 59 -0.49 3.46 -8.08
N ALA A 60 0.57 2.67 -7.83
CA ALA A 60 0.63 1.29 -8.29
C ALA A 60 -0.47 0.40 -7.67
N VAL A 61 -0.76 0.60 -6.38
CA VAL A 61 -1.81 -0.15 -5.67
C VAL A 61 -3.20 0.34 -6.06
N ARG A 62 -3.45 1.65 -5.98
CA ARG A 62 -4.77 2.24 -6.25
C ARG A 62 -5.11 2.21 -7.75
N GLY A 63 -4.12 2.48 -8.59
CA GLY A 63 -4.24 2.73 -10.03
C GLY A 63 -4.39 4.21 -10.36
N GLY A 64 -3.75 4.62 -11.44
CA GLY A 64 -3.72 6.02 -11.87
C GLY A 64 -3.11 6.98 -10.86
N GLY A 65 -3.34 8.26 -11.08
CA GLY A 65 -2.91 9.35 -10.21
C GLY A 65 -4.07 10.23 -9.73
N PRO A 66 -3.79 11.18 -8.83
CA PRO A 66 -4.83 12.02 -8.23
C PRO A 66 -5.47 13.02 -9.21
N PHE A 67 -4.83 13.27 -10.34
CA PHE A 67 -5.28 14.27 -11.32
C PHE A 67 -5.88 13.66 -12.60
N ASP A 68 -6.08 12.35 -12.64
CA ASP A 68 -6.67 11.68 -13.81
C ASP A 68 -8.08 12.18 -14.12
N ASP A 69 -8.38 12.34 -15.41
CA ASP A 69 -9.71 12.74 -15.88
C ASP A 69 -10.76 11.65 -15.65
N ASP A 70 -10.37 10.38 -15.85
CA ASP A 70 -11.23 9.24 -15.55
C ASP A 70 -10.76 8.55 -14.25
N PRO A 71 -11.56 8.62 -13.17
CA PRO A 71 -11.17 8.06 -11.87
C PRO A 71 -11.20 6.53 -11.83
N ARG A 72 -11.54 5.84 -12.93
CA ARG A 72 -11.71 4.39 -13.00
C ARG A 72 -10.46 3.65 -13.47
N ILE A 73 -9.32 4.33 -13.58
CA ILE A 73 -8.03 3.69 -13.89
C ILE A 73 -7.67 2.72 -12.75
N GLN A 74 -7.55 1.43 -13.09
CA GLN A 74 -7.23 0.37 -12.12
C GLN A 74 -5.73 0.19 -11.94
N GLY A 75 -5.34 -0.31 -10.76
CA GLY A 75 -4.00 -0.72 -10.40
C GLY A 75 -3.98 -2.13 -9.80
N PHE A 76 -2.87 -2.52 -9.17
CA PHE A 76 -2.70 -3.82 -8.54
C PHE A 76 -3.81 -4.13 -7.52
N GLY A 77 -4.08 -3.23 -6.58
CA GLY A 77 -5.07 -3.39 -5.51
C GLY A 77 -6.51 -3.05 -5.91
N SER A 78 -6.78 -2.78 -7.19
CA SER A 78 -8.12 -2.45 -7.66
C SER A 78 -8.57 -3.26 -8.89
N GLY A 79 -7.85 -4.37 -9.20
CA GLY A 79 -8.31 -5.38 -10.14
C GLY A 79 -7.86 -5.18 -11.59
N LEU A 80 -6.84 -4.36 -11.87
CA LEU A 80 -6.30 -4.20 -13.23
C LEU A 80 -6.01 -5.58 -13.84
N PHE A 81 -6.51 -5.86 -15.03
CA PHE A 81 -6.38 -7.11 -15.76
C PHE A 81 -7.08 -8.32 -15.12
N THR A 82 -6.96 -8.53 -13.80
CA THR A 82 -7.48 -9.73 -13.11
C THR A 82 -8.97 -9.67 -12.82
N ASP A 83 -9.51 -8.45 -12.65
CA ASP A 83 -10.93 -8.17 -12.40
C ASP A 83 -11.30 -6.81 -13.02
N PRO A 84 -11.32 -6.72 -14.37
CA PRO A 84 -11.45 -5.44 -15.05
C PRO A 84 -12.85 -4.83 -14.87
N ASN A 85 -12.89 -3.51 -14.60
CA ASN A 85 -14.13 -2.76 -14.43
C ASN A 85 -14.84 -2.36 -15.74
N GLY A 86 -14.27 -2.71 -16.90
CA GLY A 86 -14.82 -2.43 -18.21
C GLY A 86 -14.67 -0.96 -18.68
N ALA A 87 -14.00 -0.09 -17.94
CA ALA A 87 -13.75 1.27 -18.37
C ALA A 87 -12.71 1.32 -19.50
N ALA A 88 -13.04 1.99 -20.61
CA ALA A 88 -12.17 2.08 -21.79
C ALA A 88 -10.79 2.67 -21.50
N VAL A 89 -10.66 3.50 -20.47
CA VAL A 89 -9.40 4.10 -20.03
C VAL A 89 -8.36 3.05 -19.61
N ASN A 90 -8.79 1.84 -19.24
CA ASN A 90 -7.88 0.76 -18.90
C ASN A 90 -7.26 0.05 -20.10
N GLY A 91 -7.76 0.30 -21.32
CA GLY A 91 -7.23 -0.28 -22.55
C GLY A 91 -7.65 -1.73 -22.79
N THR A 92 -6.94 -2.38 -23.70
CA THR A 92 -7.09 -3.80 -24.04
C THR A 92 -6.57 -4.72 -22.92
N ALA A 93 -6.88 -6.01 -22.99
CA ALA A 93 -6.38 -6.99 -22.03
C ALA A 93 -4.84 -7.06 -21.99
N ASP A 94 -4.17 -6.95 -23.15
CA ASP A 94 -2.71 -6.98 -23.23
C ASP A 94 -2.10 -5.72 -22.58
N GLU A 95 -2.65 -4.52 -22.86
CA GLU A 95 -2.22 -3.27 -22.22
C GLU A 95 -2.46 -3.30 -20.70
N GLN A 96 -3.58 -3.86 -20.26
CA GLN A 96 -3.86 -4.02 -18.83
C GLN A 96 -2.85 -4.97 -18.16
N ARG A 97 -2.51 -6.07 -18.83
CA ARG A 97 -1.52 -7.03 -18.33
C ARG A 97 -0.14 -6.40 -18.21
N GLU A 98 0.32 -5.68 -19.23
CA GLU A 98 1.60 -4.98 -19.21
C GLU A 98 1.67 -3.96 -18.07
N ARG A 99 0.64 -3.14 -17.92
CA ARG A 99 0.56 -2.15 -16.85
C ARG A 99 0.46 -2.79 -15.46
N LEU A 100 -0.23 -3.94 -15.32
CA LEU A 100 -0.28 -4.65 -14.06
C LEU A 100 1.09 -5.18 -13.66
N LEU A 101 1.84 -5.77 -14.58
CA LEU A 101 3.18 -6.28 -14.32
C LEU A 101 4.12 -5.15 -13.89
N HIS A 102 4.08 -4.01 -14.58
CA HIS A 102 4.83 -2.82 -14.16
C HIS A 102 4.38 -2.30 -12.78
N ALA A 103 3.07 -2.25 -12.50
CA ALA A 103 2.57 -1.88 -11.19
C ALA A 103 3.04 -2.85 -10.09
N GLN A 104 3.14 -4.15 -10.39
CA GLN A 104 3.71 -5.12 -9.45
C GLN A 104 5.18 -4.83 -9.14
N ASP A 105 5.99 -4.42 -10.12
CA ASP A 105 7.38 -4.04 -9.89
C ASP A 105 7.49 -2.77 -9.03
N LEU A 106 6.63 -1.79 -9.25
CA LEU A 106 6.52 -0.61 -8.37
C LEU A 106 6.12 -0.97 -6.94
N VAL A 107 5.19 -1.93 -6.78
CA VAL A 107 4.79 -2.40 -5.44
C VAL A 107 5.92 -3.18 -4.76
N LYS A 108 6.63 -4.08 -5.49
CA LYS A 108 7.82 -4.78 -4.95
C LYS A 108 8.86 -3.79 -4.43
N LEU A 109 9.15 -2.77 -5.23
CA LEU A 109 10.10 -1.72 -4.83
C LEU A 109 9.59 -0.91 -3.64
N GLY A 110 8.29 -0.58 -3.59
CA GLY A 110 7.67 0.08 -2.44
C GLY A 110 7.71 -0.77 -1.17
N LEU A 111 7.52 -2.09 -1.29
CA LEU A 111 7.67 -3.05 -0.19
C LEU A 111 9.11 -3.06 0.35
N ALA A 112 10.10 -2.90 -0.51
CA ALA A 112 11.51 -2.77 -0.14
C ALA A 112 11.88 -1.36 0.38
N GLY A 113 10.97 -0.38 0.44
CA GLY A 113 11.22 0.97 0.94
C GLY A 113 11.61 2.00 -0.12
N ASN A 114 11.28 1.77 -1.40
CA ASN A 114 11.63 2.63 -2.54
C ASN A 114 13.14 2.98 -2.61
N LEU A 115 13.97 2.02 -2.22
CA LEU A 115 15.43 2.18 -2.19
C LEU A 115 15.99 2.27 -3.61
N ALA A 116 16.82 3.29 -3.87
CA ALA A 116 17.40 3.54 -5.18
C ALA A 116 18.34 2.41 -5.66
N ASP A 117 19.11 1.85 -4.74
CA ASP A 117 20.12 0.83 -5.02
C ASP A 117 19.65 -0.61 -4.72
N PHE A 118 18.43 -0.80 -4.26
CA PHE A 118 17.88 -2.15 -4.12
C PHE A 118 17.73 -2.81 -5.48
N THR A 119 18.32 -3.99 -5.65
CA THR A 119 18.23 -4.79 -6.87
C THR A 119 17.26 -5.95 -6.70
N PHE A 120 16.44 -6.19 -7.71
CA PHE A 120 15.49 -7.29 -7.74
C PHE A 120 15.19 -7.73 -9.18
N THR A 121 14.60 -8.91 -9.34
CA THR A 121 14.12 -9.37 -10.64
C THR A 121 12.77 -8.74 -10.96
N ASP A 122 12.70 -7.96 -12.04
CA ASP A 122 11.47 -7.34 -12.53
C ASP A 122 10.53 -8.38 -13.20
N SER A 123 9.35 -7.94 -13.58
CA SER A 123 8.34 -8.75 -14.26
C SER A 123 8.76 -9.25 -15.65
N SER A 124 9.85 -8.71 -16.24
CA SER A 124 10.43 -9.17 -17.48
C SER A 124 11.52 -10.24 -17.27
N GLY A 125 11.85 -10.57 -16.03
CA GLY A 125 12.91 -11.50 -15.65
C GLY A 125 14.32 -10.89 -15.66
N LYS A 126 14.44 -9.55 -15.66
CA LYS A 126 15.72 -8.85 -15.58
C LYS A 126 16.01 -8.40 -14.16
N GLU A 127 17.28 -8.47 -13.78
CA GLU A 127 17.77 -7.79 -12.58
C GLU A 127 17.85 -6.29 -12.86
N VAL A 128 17.15 -5.49 -12.02
CA VAL A 128 17.08 -4.02 -12.13
C VAL A 128 17.31 -3.39 -10.77
N ALA A 129 17.94 -2.21 -10.75
CA ALA A 129 18.00 -1.39 -9.54
C ALA A 129 16.74 -0.51 -9.43
N GLY A 130 16.33 -0.17 -8.20
CA GLY A 130 15.16 0.65 -7.97
C GLY A 130 15.20 1.99 -8.72
N ARG A 131 16.38 2.61 -8.86
CA ARG A 131 16.57 3.84 -9.64
C ARG A 131 16.29 3.70 -11.14
N ASP A 132 16.37 2.48 -11.67
CA ASP A 132 16.18 2.20 -13.09
C ASP A 132 14.73 1.80 -13.43
N VAL A 133 13.89 1.60 -12.42
CA VAL A 133 12.46 1.37 -12.60
C VAL A 133 11.78 2.71 -12.87
N ASP A 134 11.07 2.79 -14.00
CA ASP A 134 10.38 4.02 -14.38
C ASP A 134 9.12 4.26 -13.54
N TYR A 135 8.92 5.50 -13.12
CA TYR A 135 7.65 5.99 -12.59
C TYR A 135 7.33 7.34 -13.24
N ASN A 136 6.52 7.31 -14.27
CA ASN A 136 6.09 8.52 -15.01
C ASN A 136 7.26 9.40 -15.48
N GLY A 137 8.35 8.81 -15.93
CA GLY A 137 9.56 9.49 -16.40
C GLY A 137 10.53 9.90 -15.29
N SER A 138 10.32 9.43 -14.07
CA SER A 138 11.21 9.62 -12.91
C SER A 138 11.62 8.27 -12.31
N PRO A 139 12.76 8.19 -11.59
CA PRO A 139 13.10 6.98 -10.84
C PRO A 139 12.03 6.60 -9.82
N ALA A 140 11.66 5.31 -9.79
CA ALA A 140 10.78 4.80 -8.75
C ALA A 140 11.51 4.62 -7.40
N GLY A 141 12.78 4.17 -7.44
CA GLY A 141 13.66 4.14 -6.27
C GLY A 141 14.38 5.47 -6.10
N TYR A 142 14.25 6.08 -4.92
CA TYR A 142 14.81 7.40 -4.62
C TYR A 142 15.46 7.50 -3.24
N ALA A 143 15.12 6.60 -2.33
CA ALA A 143 15.65 6.60 -0.97
C ALA A 143 16.99 5.86 -0.89
N GLU A 144 17.88 6.31 -0.01
CA GLU A 144 19.12 5.61 0.35
C GLU A 144 18.89 4.69 1.57
N ASP A 145 17.96 5.09 2.45
CA ASP A 145 17.57 4.34 3.65
C ASP A 145 16.04 4.17 3.69
N PRO A 146 15.51 3.01 4.15
CA PRO A 146 14.07 2.79 4.19
C PRO A 146 13.32 3.75 5.10
N SER A 147 13.98 4.40 6.05
CA SER A 147 13.37 5.45 6.87
C SER A 147 13.05 6.72 6.08
N GLU A 148 13.64 6.92 4.91
CA GLU A 148 13.38 8.08 4.05
C GLU A 148 12.08 7.95 3.23
N THR A 149 11.38 6.82 3.36
CA THR A 149 10.12 6.57 2.67
C THR A 149 8.97 6.44 3.65
N VAL A 150 7.97 7.32 3.49
CA VAL A 150 6.66 7.18 4.14
C VAL A 150 5.74 6.41 3.19
N THR A 151 5.48 5.15 3.54
CA THR A 151 4.70 4.22 2.73
C THR A 151 3.22 4.33 3.07
N TYR A 152 2.39 4.67 2.08
CA TYR A 152 0.95 4.90 2.26
C TYR A 152 0.16 4.52 1.01
N VAL A 153 -1.16 4.35 1.16
CA VAL A 153 -2.11 4.13 0.05
C VAL A 153 -3.23 5.17 0.02
N ASP A 154 -3.44 5.91 1.11
CA ASP A 154 -4.31 7.09 1.17
C ASP A 154 -3.82 8.07 2.26
N ALA A 155 -4.21 9.33 2.14
CA ALA A 155 -3.91 10.39 3.09
C ALA A 155 -5.10 11.36 3.17
N HIS A 156 -4.93 12.50 3.86
CA HIS A 156 -5.97 13.53 3.94
C HIS A 156 -6.29 14.14 2.56
N ASP A 157 -5.31 14.22 1.68
CA ASP A 157 -5.48 14.63 0.28
C ASP A 157 -6.11 13.50 -0.56
N ASN A 158 -6.84 13.89 -1.60
CA ASN A 158 -7.53 13.01 -2.52
C ASN A 158 -8.62 12.16 -1.85
N GLU A 159 -9.13 11.18 -2.54
CA GLU A 159 -10.15 10.27 -2.01
C GLU A 159 -9.57 9.35 -0.94
N THR A 160 -10.39 8.96 0.03
CA THR A 160 -10.03 7.87 0.96
C THR A 160 -9.81 6.56 0.21
N LEU A 161 -9.13 5.60 0.82
CA LEU A 161 -8.91 4.29 0.20
C LEU A 161 -10.22 3.62 -0.20
N PHE A 162 -11.22 3.63 0.69
CA PHE A 162 -12.54 3.05 0.38
C PHE A 162 -13.22 3.76 -0.80
N ASP A 163 -13.18 5.09 -0.84
CA ASP A 163 -13.80 5.89 -1.90
C ASP A 163 -13.14 5.61 -3.26
N VAL A 164 -11.81 5.60 -3.32
CA VAL A 164 -11.10 5.35 -4.58
C VAL A 164 -11.30 3.91 -5.07
N LEU A 165 -11.29 2.92 -4.17
CA LEU A 165 -11.57 1.54 -4.53
C LEU A 165 -13.02 1.37 -5.01
N THR A 166 -13.97 2.13 -4.44
CA THR A 166 -15.36 2.09 -4.89
C THR A 166 -15.52 2.59 -6.33
N MET A 167 -14.73 3.60 -6.75
CA MET A 167 -14.73 4.08 -8.13
C MET A 167 -14.03 3.13 -9.12
N LYS A 168 -13.06 2.33 -8.65
CA LYS A 168 -12.17 1.55 -9.51
C LYS A 168 -12.52 0.07 -9.62
N LEU A 169 -13.01 -0.54 -8.55
CA LEU A 169 -13.50 -1.93 -8.59
C LEU A 169 -14.74 -2.05 -9.48
N PRO A 170 -14.99 -3.22 -10.10
CA PRO A 170 -16.25 -3.48 -10.79
C PRO A 170 -17.45 -3.15 -9.90
N THR A 171 -18.49 -2.54 -10.47
CA THR A 171 -19.68 -2.13 -9.70
C THR A 171 -20.39 -3.30 -9.03
N GLY A 172 -20.30 -4.48 -9.63
CA GLY A 172 -20.87 -5.73 -9.07
C GLY A 172 -20.04 -6.40 -7.98
N THR A 173 -18.89 -5.85 -7.61
CA THR A 173 -18.07 -6.38 -6.50
C THR A 173 -18.84 -6.28 -5.19
N SER A 174 -18.97 -7.39 -4.47
CA SER A 174 -19.67 -7.44 -3.18
C SER A 174 -18.98 -6.57 -2.11
N MET A 175 -19.70 -6.15 -1.08
CA MET A 175 -19.09 -5.37 0.02
C MET A 175 -18.03 -6.21 0.76
N GLU A 176 -18.26 -7.50 0.95
CA GLU A 176 -17.26 -8.42 1.51
C GLU A 176 -15.94 -8.36 0.71
N ASP A 177 -16.01 -8.44 -0.63
CA ASP A 177 -14.84 -8.36 -1.50
C ASP A 177 -14.20 -6.97 -1.49
N ARG A 178 -14.99 -5.88 -1.34
CA ARG A 178 -14.46 -4.51 -1.18
C ARG A 178 -13.68 -4.36 0.12
N VAL A 179 -14.19 -4.91 1.22
CA VAL A 179 -13.47 -4.99 2.51
C VAL A 179 -12.15 -5.73 2.34
N ARG A 180 -12.17 -6.86 1.62
CA ARG A 180 -10.95 -7.63 1.36
C ARG A 180 -9.93 -6.85 0.53
N MET A 181 -10.37 -6.17 -0.54
CA MET A 181 -9.46 -5.35 -1.36
C MET A 181 -8.90 -4.16 -0.59
N ASN A 182 -9.70 -3.52 0.28
CA ASN A 182 -9.20 -2.51 1.22
C ASN A 182 -8.09 -3.07 2.12
N THR A 183 -8.29 -4.28 2.65
CA THR A 183 -7.31 -4.97 3.49
C THR A 183 -6.05 -5.35 2.70
N VAL A 184 -6.17 -5.85 1.45
CA VAL A 184 -5.03 -6.13 0.57
C VAL A 184 -4.23 -4.85 0.30
N ALA A 185 -4.90 -3.73 0.00
CA ALA A 185 -4.23 -2.46 -0.23
C ALA A 185 -3.49 -1.97 1.03
N LEU A 186 -4.12 -1.99 2.21
CA LEU A 186 -3.46 -1.63 3.48
C LEU A 186 -2.29 -2.56 3.81
N SER A 187 -2.38 -3.84 3.46
CA SER A 187 -1.31 -4.81 3.75
C SER A 187 -0.01 -4.50 3.00
N THR A 188 -0.07 -3.88 1.81
CA THR A 188 1.13 -3.47 1.06
C THR A 188 1.94 -2.42 1.81
N THR A 189 1.28 -1.59 2.60
CA THR A 189 1.97 -0.65 3.49
C THR A 189 2.39 -1.32 4.78
N ALA A 190 1.50 -2.11 5.41
CA ALA A 190 1.77 -2.77 6.69
C ALA A 190 3.01 -3.68 6.66
N TYR A 191 3.30 -4.31 5.52
CA TYR A 191 4.42 -5.24 5.38
C TYR A 191 5.61 -4.67 4.60
N SER A 192 5.61 -3.36 4.30
CA SER A 192 6.77 -2.68 3.71
C SER A 192 7.89 -2.48 4.72
N GLN A 193 9.12 -2.31 4.21
CA GLN A 193 10.31 -1.96 5.00
C GLN A 193 10.37 -0.47 5.36
N GLY A 194 9.61 0.39 4.69
CA GLY A 194 9.51 1.82 4.96
C GLY A 194 8.67 2.16 6.19
N VAL A 195 8.54 3.45 6.46
CA VAL A 195 7.71 3.97 7.55
C VAL A 195 6.25 3.93 7.12
N VAL A 196 5.43 3.19 7.86
CA VAL A 196 4.01 2.98 7.54
C VAL A 196 3.17 4.17 7.97
N PHE A 197 2.33 4.64 7.06
CA PHE A 197 1.36 5.69 7.33
C PHE A 197 -0.03 5.23 6.89
N TRP A 198 -1.01 5.33 7.78
CA TRP A 198 -2.41 5.07 7.49
C TRP A 198 -3.24 6.31 7.76
N HIS A 199 -4.07 6.69 6.80
CA HIS A 199 -5.05 7.73 6.97
C HIS A 199 -6.07 7.35 8.05
N ALA A 200 -6.40 8.27 8.94
CA ALA A 200 -7.34 8.03 10.03
C ALA A 200 -8.69 7.57 9.49
N GLY A 201 -9.09 6.35 9.84
CA GLY A 201 -10.31 5.70 9.40
C GLY A 201 -10.19 4.80 8.16
N ALA A 202 -8.99 4.64 7.56
CA ALA A 202 -8.78 3.69 6.46
C ALA A 202 -9.10 2.24 6.89
N ASP A 203 -8.86 1.93 8.15
CA ASP A 203 -9.17 0.65 8.80
C ASP A 203 -10.67 0.40 9.03
N ILE A 204 -11.51 1.43 8.95
CA ILE A 204 -12.96 1.36 9.15
C ILE A 204 -13.75 1.78 7.90
N LEU A 205 -13.15 1.69 6.72
CA LEU A 205 -13.77 2.04 5.43
C LEU A 205 -14.26 3.50 5.38
N ARG A 206 -13.52 4.44 5.99
CA ARG A 206 -13.89 5.85 5.98
C ARG A 206 -14.18 6.33 4.57
N SER A 207 -15.28 7.03 4.39
CA SER A 207 -15.64 7.72 3.16
C SER A 207 -15.70 9.22 3.38
N LYS A 208 -15.35 9.98 2.35
CA LYS A 208 -15.63 11.41 2.21
C LYS A 208 -16.71 11.67 1.15
N SER A 209 -17.60 10.67 0.93
CA SER A 209 -18.60 10.70 -0.14
C SER A 209 -17.99 11.00 -1.52
N LEU A 210 -16.85 10.36 -1.81
CA LEU A 210 -16.02 10.50 -3.01
C LEU A 210 -15.36 11.89 -3.17
N ASP A 211 -15.32 12.73 -2.13
CA ASP A 211 -14.67 14.03 -2.21
C ASP A 211 -13.15 13.88 -2.29
N ARG A 212 -12.57 14.37 -3.40
CA ARG A 212 -11.13 14.32 -3.62
C ARG A 212 -10.36 15.45 -2.92
N ASN A 213 -11.02 16.52 -2.50
CA ASN A 213 -10.37 17.71 -1.92
C ASN A 213 -11.22 18.32 -0.80
N SER A 214 -11.32 17.58 0.30
CA SER A 214 -12.29 17.84 1.36
C SER A 214 -11.83 18.85 2.42
N TYR A 215 -10.68 19.50 2.25
CA TYR A 215 -10.11 20.41 3.26
C TYR A 215 -11.06 21.56 3.66
N ASP A 216 -11.91 22.00 2.74
CA ASP A 216 -12.89 23.08 2.95
C ASP A 216 -14.35 22.62 2.68
N SER A 217 -14.62 21.32 2.71
CA SER A 217 -15.96 20.77 2.48
C SER A 217 -16.80 20.65 3.76
N GLY A 218 -16.23 21.01 4.89
CA GLY A 218 -16.89 20.98 6.20
C GLY A 218 -17.02 19.58 6.80
N ASP A 219 -17.60 19.54 8.00
CA ASP A 219 -17.72 18.32 8.81
C ASP A 219 -18.56 17.23 8.14
N TRP A 220 -19.52 17.63 7.30
CA TRP A 220 -20.40 16.70 6.59
C TRP A 220 -19.65 15.65 5.77
N PHE A 221 -18.54 16.05 5.14
CA PHE A 221 -17.69 15.17 4.33
C PHE A 221 -16.48 14.63 5.13
N ASN A 222 -16.10 15.26 6.24
CA ASN A 222 -14.89 14.93 6.99
C ASN A 222 -15.14 14.14 8.28
N ARG A 223 -16.40 13.95 8.68
CA ARG A 223 -16.74 13.21 9.89
C ARG A 223 -16.23 11.77 9.86
N VAL A 224 -15.66 11.32 10.98
CA VAL A 224 -15.30 9.93 11.23
C VAL A 224 -16.13 9.40 12.39
N ASP A 225 -16.90 8.34 12.18
CA ASP A 225 -17.59 7.65 13.26
C ASP A 225 -16.74 6.49 13.80
N TRP A 226 -15.97 6.77 14.84
CA TRP A 226 -15.11 5.77 15.49
C TRP A 226 -15.89 4.62 16.15
N ASN A 227 -17.21 4.76 16.35
CA ASN A 227 -18.04 3.68 16.85
C ASN A 227 -18.50 2.71 15.76
N ARG A 228 -18.19 3.02 14.50
CA ARG A 228 -18.53 2.19 13.33
C ARG A 228 -20.03 1.90 13.16
N LYS A 229 -20.87 2.83 13.58
CA LYS A 229 -22.33 2.72 13.42
C LYS A 229 -22.84 3.34 12.14
N GLU A 230 -22.12 4.35 11.65
CA GLU A 230 -22.47 5.11 10.47
C GLU A 230 -21.28 5.30 9.55
N ASN A 231 -21.54 5.27 8.24
CA ASN A 231 -20.57 5.61 7.20
C ASN A 231 -21.09 6.79 6.39
N THR A 232 -20.21 7.74 6.03
CA THR A 232 -20.58 8.95 5.28
C THR A 232 -20.72 8.75 3.78
N PHE A 233 -20.47 7.54 3.25
CA PHE A 233 -20.72 7.23 1.85
C PHE A 233 -22.19 7.49 1.47
N GLY A 234 -22.41 8.21 0.36
CA GLY A 234 -23.75 8.56 -0.09
C GLY A 234 -24.38 9.71 0.67
N SER A 235 -23.62 10.49 1.45
CA SER A 235 -24.14 11.68 2.17
C SER A 235 -24.51 12.83 1.23
N GLY A 236 -24.03 12.83 0.01
CA GLY A 236 -24.28 13.82 -1.02
C GLY A 236 -23.15 13.87 -2.05
N LEU A 237 -23.37 14.63 -3.13
CA LEU A 237 -22.31 14.94 -4.09
C LEU A 237 -21.31 15.90 -3.44
N PRO A 238 -20.02 15.68 -3.59
CA PRO A 238 -19.00 16.60 -3.08
C PRO A 238 -19.05 17.95 -3.81
N PRO A 239 -18.42 19.02 -3.26
CA PRO A 239 -18.44 20.36 -3.86
C PRO A 239 -17.99 20.37 -5.33
N GLU A 240 -18.68 21.19 -6.14
CA GLU A 240 -18.48 21.24 -7.60
C GLU A 240 -17.08 21.70 -8.00
N THR A 241 -16.51 22.64 -7.25
CA THR A 241 -15.22 23.27 -7.57
C THR A 241 -14.14 22.25 -7.91
N ASP A 242 -13.98 21.21 -7.08
CA ASP A 242 -12.95 20.21 -7.25
C ASP A 242 -13.45 18.88 -7.82
N ASN A 243 -14.76 18.65 -7.77
CA ASN A 243 -15.34 17.35 -8.07
C ASN A 243 -16.31 17.35 -9.26
N GLY A 244 -16.75 18.52 -9.72
CA GLY A 244 -17.82 18.66 -10.71
C GLY A 244 -17.57 17.90 -12.02
N SER A 245 -16.35 17.90 -12.54
CA SER A 245 -15.96 17.17 -13.74
C SER A 245 -16.15 15.65 -13.62
N LYS A 246 -16.11 15.14 -12.38
CA LYS A 246 -16.22 13.70 -12.05
C LYS A 246 -17.61 13.29 -11.55
N TRP A 247 -18.54 14.21 -11.35
CA TRP A 247 -19.90 13.93 -10.88
C TRP A 247 -20.66 12.90 -11.72
N LYS A 248 -20.36 12.82 -13.03
CA LYS A 248 -20.95 11.80 -13.92
C LYS A 248 -20.61 10.36 -13.50
N TYR A 249 -19.45 10.16 -12.87
CA TYR A 249 -19.03 8.88 -12.30
C TYR A 249 -19.53 8.68 -10.86
N MET A 250 -19.58 9.77 -10.09
CA MET A 250 -19.94 9.73 -8.66
C MET A 250 -21.44 9.52 -8.43
N ARG A 251 -22.31 10.18 -9.21
CA ARG A 251 -23.77 10.11 -9.04
C ARG A 251 -24.33 8.69 -8.99
N PRO A 252 -24.02 7.79 -9.95
CA PRO A 252 -24.53 6.43 -9.90
C PRO A 252 -24.02 5.63 -8.70
N LEU A 253 -22.77 5.85 -8.29
CA LEU A 253 -22.18 5.14 -7.15
C LEU A 253 -22.78 5.61 -5.82
N LEU A 254 -22.85 6.92 -5.60
CA LEU A 254 -23.42 7.49 -4.37
C LEU A 254 -24.93 7.23 -4.21
N GLY A 255 -25.62 6.96 -5.33
CA GLY A 255 -27.03 6.59 -5.34
C GLY A 255 -27.31 5.12 -5.12
N ASP A 256 -26.28 4.28 -5.09
CA ASP A 256 -26.42 2.83 -4.88
C ASP A 256 -26.26 2.45 -3.39
N PRO A 257 -27.32 2.08 -2.69
CA PRO A 257 -27.26 1.73 -1.27
C PRO A 257 -26.41 0.46 -1.00
N ALA A 258 -26.20 -0.40 -2.01
CA ALA A 258 -25.36 -1.59 -1.86
C ALA A 258 -23.86 -1.27 -1.71
N LEU A 259 -23.45 -0.05 -2.08
CA LEU A 259 -22.06 0.42 -1.94
C LEU A 259 -21.80 1.13 -0.61
N ARG A 260 -22.81 1.30 0.24
CA ARG A 260 -22.62 1.88 1.57
C ARG A 260 -22.26 0.80 2.58
N PRO A 261 -21.09 0.88 3.24
CA PRO A 261 -20.71 -0.11 4.26
C PRO A 261 -21.71 -0.15 5.42
N ALA A 262 -22.06 -1.36 5.82
CA ALA A 262 -22.79 -1.61 7.07
C ALA A 262 -21.82 -1.64 8.27
N PRO A 263 -22.32 -1.54 9.51
CA PRO A 263 -21.50 -1.66 10.72
C PRO A 263 -20.64 -2.93 10.74
N GLU A 264 -21.16 -4.03 10.27
CA GLU A 264 -20.49 -5.33 10.23
C GLU A 264 -19.31 -5.33 9.25
N ASP A 265 -19.43 -4.61 8.13
CA ASP A 265 -18.35 -4.44 7.15
C ASP A 265 -17.19 -3.60 7.75
N MET A 266 -17.53 -2.53 8.46
CA MET A 266 -16.55 -1.68 9.14
C MET A 266 -15.86 -2.42 10.29
N ASP A 267 -16.59 -3.25 11.04
CA ASP A 267 -16.02 -4.10 12.09
C ASP A 267 -15.08 -5.15 11.52
N ALA A 268 -15.44 -5.78 10.40
CA ALA A 268 -14.60 -6.75 9.71
C ALA A 268 -13.31 -6.12 9.17
N ALA A 269 -13.41 -4.94 8.54
CA ALA A 269 -12.25 -4.19 8.05
C ALA A 269 -11.30 -3.81 9.20
N HIS A 270 -11.85 -3.28 10.30
CA HIS A 270 -11.09 -2.91 11.49
C HIS A 270 -10.35 -4.10 12.11
N ALA A 271 -11.04 -5.23 12.26
CA ALA A 271 -10.44 -6.42 12.83
C ALA A 271 -9.30 -6.96 11.95
N ALA A 272 -9.48 -6.98 10.62
CA ALA A 272 -8.44 -7.38 9.67
C ALA A 272 -7.24 -6.42 9.72
N ALA A 273 -7.48 -5.11 9.73
CA ALA A 273 -6.42 -4.09 9.84
C ALA A 273 -5.63 -4.23 11.15
N ALA A 274 -6.31 -4.50 12.26
CA ALA A 274 -5.64 -4.76 13.54
C ALA A 274 -4.73 -6.00 13.49
N ASP A 275 -5.15 -7.05 12.75
CA ASP A 275 -4.32 -8.25 12.57
C ASP A 275 -3.07 -7.94 11.71
N LEU A 276 -3.16 -7.09 10.68
CA LEU A 276 -1.99 -6.63 9.92
C LEU A 276 -0.95 -5.97 10.83
N LEU A 277 -1.39 -5.06 11.70
CA LEU A 277 -0.50 -4.35 12.62
C LEU A 277 0.09 -5.28 13.69
N ARG A 278 -0.69 -6.23 14.23
CA ARG A 278 -0.18 -7.24 15.18
C ARG A 278 0.93 -8.07 14.55
N ILE A 279 0.77 -8.49 13.30
CA ILE A 279 1.79 -9.25 12.57
C ILE A 279 3.05 -8.39 12.36
N ARG A 280 2.89 -7.16 11.85
CA ARG A 280 4.04 -6.24 11.67
C ARG A 280 4.84 -6.06 12.96
N MET A 281 4.15 -5.95 14.09
CA MET A 281 4.79 -5.69 15.39
C MET A 281 5.33 -6.94 16.07
N SER A 282 4.94 -8.14 15.62
CA SER A 282 5.38 -9.41 16.21
C SER A 282 6.81 -9.78 15.84
N THR A 283 7.39 -9.21 14.79
CA THR A 283 8.74 -9.50 14.31
C THR A 283 9.45 -8.24 13.81
N PRO A 284 10.78 -8.11 13.95
CA PRO A 284 11.57 -7.05 13.35
C PRO A 284 11.75 -7.21 11.83
N LEU A 285 11.42 -8.35 11.23
CA LEU A 285 11.68 -8.65 9.81
C LEU A 285 10.97 -7.71 8.82
N PHE A 286 9.94 -6.99 9.27
CA PHE A 286 9.32 -5.89 8.48
C PHE A 286 9.98 -4.52 8.74
N ARG A 287 11.12 -4.47 9.44
CA ARG A 287 11.83 -3.23 9.81
C ARG A 287 13.33 -3.49 9.88
N LEU A 288 13.91 -3.98 8.78
CA LEU A 288 15.33 -4.34 8.71
C LEU A 288 16.27 -3.13 8.84
N GLY A 289 15.78 -1.93 8.51
CA GLY A 289 16.39 -0.66 8.88
C GLY A 289 17.50 -0.15 7.97
N THR A 290 18.08 -0.96 7.09
CA THR A 290 19.14 -0.53 6.14
C THR A 290 18.99 -1.19 4.79
N LEU A 291 19.49 -0.53 3.73
CA LEU A 291 19.57 -1.09 2.38
C LEU A 291 20.29 -2.45 2.38
N ASP A 292 21.45 -2.56 3.04
CA ASP A 292 22.24 -3.80 3.05
C ASP A 292 21.45 -4.98 3.61
N ALA A 293 20.75 -4.78 4.73
CA ALA A 293 19.94 -5.83 5.33
C ALA A 293 18.73 -6.20 4.48
N ILE A 294 18.11 -5.23 3.81
CA ILE A 294 16.99 -5.46 2.88
C ILE A 294 17.48 -6.19 1.64
N GLN A 295 18.60 -5.78 1.04
CA GLN A 295 19.18 -6.41 -0.13
C GLN A 295 19.60 -7.87 0.15
N GLU A 296 20.10 -8.14 1.36
CA GLU A 296 20.55 -9.48 1.77
C GLU A 296 19.37 -10.43 2.01
N LYS A 297 18.27 -9.92 2.58
CA LYS A 297 17.19 -10.75 3.14
C LYS A 297 15.90 -10.74 2.34
N VAL A 298 15.59 -9.68 1.59
CA VAL A 298 14.31 -9.53 0.88
C VAL A 298 14.42 -10.00 -0.56
N SER A 299 13.53 -10.90 -0.95
CA SER A 299 13.38 -11.37 -2.32
C SER A 299 11.91 -11.49 -2.71
N PHE A 300 11.66 -11.57 -4.01
CA PHE A 300 10.30 -11.68 -4.56
C PHE A 300 10.21 -12.94 -5.44
N PRO A 301 9.75 -14.06 -4.87
CA PRO A 301 9.46 -15.28 -5.65
C PRO A 301 8.49 -15.01 -6.81
N ASP A 302 8.64 -15.76 -7.88
CA ASP A 302 7.76 -15.66 -9.05
C ASP A 302 6.30 -15.95 -8.66
N ALA A 303 5.40 -15.16 -9.22
CA ALA A 303 3.97 -15.28 -8.98
C ALA A 303 3.16 -14.84 -10.22
N GLU A 304 1.91 -15.30 -10.29
CA GLU A 304 0.99 -14.96 -11.37
C GLU A 304 0.61 -13.46 -11.37
N PRO A 305 0.17 -12.90 -12.51
CA PRO A 305 -0.34 -11.55 -12.56
C PRO A 305 -1.45 -11.30 -11.53
N GLY A 306 -1.33 -10.20 -10.76
CA GLY A 306 -2.23 -9.87 -9.64
C GLY A 306 -1.81 -10.48 -8.31
N VAL A 307 -0.65 -11.14 -8.27
CA VAL A 307 -0.07 -11.74 -7.06
C VAL A 307 1.36 -11.25 -6.87
N ILE A 308 1.71 -10.90 -5.64
CA ILE A 308 3.10 -10.61 -5.25
C ILE A 308 3.43 -11.52 -4.07
N ALA A 309 4.58 -12.21 -4.14
CA ALA A 309 5.17 -12.91 -3.01
C ALA A 309 6.42 -12.16 -2.56
N MET A 310 6.52 -11.87 -1.26
CA MET A 310 7.69 -11.26 -0.63
C MET A 310 8.23 -12.23 0.42
N HIS A 311 9.47 -12.64 0.24
CA HIS A 311 10.19 -13.47 1.21
C HIS A 311 11.24 -12.64 1.94
N VAL A 312 11.24 -12.69 3.26
CA VAL A 312 12.30 -12.17 4.11
C VAL A 312 12.97 -13.36 4.76
N ASP A 313 14.20 -13.68 4.33
CA ASP A 313 14.99 -14.82 4.79
C ASP A 313 15.92 -14.39 5.91
N ASP A 314 15.67 -14.84 7.13
CA ASP A 314 16.51 -14.52 8.29
C ASP A 314 17.63 -15.54 8.56
N THR A 315 17.72 -16.58 7.72
CA THR A 315 18.82 -17.55 7.77
C THR A 315 20.12 -17.03 7.13
N VAL A 316 20.04 -15.89 6.40
CA VAL A 316 21.19 -15.24 5.77
C VAL A 316 21.61 -14.00 6.56
N GLY A 317 22.91 -13.73 6.60
CA GLY A 317 23.47 -12.58 7.31
C GLY A 317 23.24 -12.59 8.82
N ALA A 318 23.03 -11.41 9.40
CA ALA A 318 22.80 -11.27 10.82
C ALA A 318 21.38 -11.71 11.20
N ASP A 319 21.26 -12.62 12.15
CA ASP A 319 19.98 -13.01 12.76
C ASP A 319 19.27 -11.79 13.37
N ARG A 320 18.05 -11.50 12.89
CA ARG A 320 17.22 -10.37 13.32
C ARG A 320 16.10 -10.80 14.24
N ASP A 321 15.61 -12.02 14.07
CA ASP A 321 14.51 -12.59 14.87
C ASP A 321 14.85 -14.03 15.30
N PRO A 322 15.35 -14.25 16.51
CA PRO A 322 15.79 -15.57 16.96
C PRO A 322 14.66 -16.62 17.04
N GLU A 323 13.41 -16.22 16.82
CA GLU A 323 12.27 -17.14 16.82
C GLU A 323 11.83 -17.54 15.41
N LEU A 324 12.32 -16.86 14.36
CA LEU A 324 11.88 -17.06 12.97
C LEU A 324 13.08 -17.20 12.02
N ASP A 325 13.10 -18.26 11.22
CA ASP A 325 13.99 -18.40 10.06
C ASP A 325 13.58 -17.50 8.90
N GLY A 326 12.34 -17.01 8.88
CA GLY A 326 11.87 -16.08 7.85
C GLY A 326 10.36 -15.91 7.81
N VAL A 327 9.96 -14.94 6.98
CA VAL A 327 8.56 -14.59 6.71
C VAL A 327 8.31 -14.61 5.21
N LEU A 328 7.20 -15.21 4.79
CA LEU A 328 6.70 -15.17 3.42
C LEU A 328 5.33 -14.51 3.40
N VAL A 329 5.21 -13.39 2.70
CA VAL A 329 3.95 -12.66 2.53
C VAL A 329 3.47 -12.85 1.09
N VAL A 330 2.23 -13.30 0.91
CA VAL A 330 1.59 -13.40 -0.40
C VAL A 330 0.42 -12.44 -0.46
N PHE A 331 0.54 -11.45 -1.33
CA PHE A 331 -0.49 -10.45 -1.64
C PHE A 331 -1.26 -10.95 -2.87
N ASN A 332 -2.40 -11.57 -2.69
CA ASN A 332 -3.27 -12.00 -3.78
C ASN A 332 -4.40 -10.99 -3.98
N ALA A 333 -4.24 -10.07 -4.94
CA ALA A 333 -5.26 -9.11 -5.33
C ALA A 333 -6.24 -9.67 -6.38
N SER A 334 -6.01 -10.88 -6.91
CA SER A 334 -6.86 -11.50 -7.91
C SER A 334 -8.16 -12.06 -7.33
N PRO A 335 -9.24 -12.19 -8.11
CA PRO A 335 -10.49 -12.81 -7.67
C PRO A 335 -10.43 -14.33 -7.59
N SER A 336 -9.26 -14.93 -7.73
CA SER A 336 -9.05 -16.37 -7.75
C SER A 336 -8.06 -16.81 -6.66
N ARG A 337 -8.22 -18.04 -6.19
CA ARG A 337 -7.21 -18.71 -5.36
C ARG A 337 -5.92 -18.86 -6.18
N THR A 338 -4.78 -18.64 -5.57
CA THR A 338 -3.48 -18.73 -6.21
C THR A 338 -2.52 -19.63 -5.44
N THR A 339 -1.54 -20.19 -6.14
CA THR A 339 -0.45 -20.97 -5.54
C THR A 339 0.88 -20.37 -5.96
N VAL A 340 1.74 -20.10 -4.99
CA VAL A 340 3.13 -19.69 -5.21
C VAL A 340 3.99 -20.93 -4.96
N ALA A 341 4.66 -21.38 -6.00
CA ALA A 341 5.53 -22.57 -5.98
C ALA A 341 6.98 -22.19 -5.62
N ASP A 342 7.79 -23.21 -5.40
CA ASP A 342 9.25 -23.10 -5.21
C ASP A 342 9.70 -22.18 -4.06
N VAL A 343 8.82 -22.04 -3.03
CA VAL A 343 9.13 -21.27 -1.83
C VAL A 343 9.75 -22.09 -0.69
N GLY A 344 9.97 -23.39 -0.94
CA GLY A 344 10.50 -24.33 0.06
C GLY A 344 9.48 -24.81 1.07
N ASP A 345 9.89 -25.75 1.92
CA ASP A 345 9.01 -26.36 2.94
C ASP A 345 9.16 -25.66 4.31
N GLY A 346 8.32 -26.05 5.26
CA GLY A 346 8.38 -25.60 6.65
C GLY A 346 7.52 -24.37 6.96
N TRP A 347 6.83 -23.82 5.98
CA TRP A 347 5.94 -22.67 6.17
C TRP A 347 4.68 -23.04 6.94
N THR A 348 4.28 -22.17 7.86
CA THR A 348 3.01 -22.26 8.59
C THR A 348 2.34 -20.89 8.56
N LEU A 349 0.99 -20.85 8.43
CA LEU A 349 0.26 -19.59 8.50
C LEU A 349 0.52 -18.91 9.84
N HIS A 350 0.82 -17.60 9.81
CA HIS A 350 1.11 -16.82 11.01
C HIS A 350 -0.03 -16.93 12.02
N GLU A 351 0.32 -17.14 13.31
CA GLU A 351 -0.69 -17.48 14.32
C GLU A 351 -1.77 -16.42 14.52
N VAL A 352 -1.45 -15.13 14.31
CA VAL A 352 -2.44 -14.05 14.33
C VAL A 352 -3.51 -14.29 13.27
N GLN A 353 -3.15 -14.68 12.04
CA GLN A 353 -4.12 -15.01 10.98
C GLN A 353 -4.80 -16.36 11.20
N ALA A 354 -4.06 -17.34 11.71
CA ALA A 354 -4.63 -18.67 12.00
C ALA A 354 -5.75 -18.62 13.06
N ARG A 355 -5.69 -17.63 13.98
CA ARG A 355 -6.65 -17.42 15.05
C ARG A 355 -7.47 -16.13 14.91
N GLY A 356 -7.13 -15.28 13.92
CA GLY A 356 -7.67 -13.94 13.73
C GLY A 356 -9.11 -13.89 13.23
N ALA A 357 -9.57 -12.69 12.94
CA ALA A 357 -10.94 -12.39 12.59
C ALA A 357 -11.33 -12.88 11.17
N ASP A 358 -10.37 -12.92 10.22
CA ASP A 358 -10.66 -13.29 8.83
C ASP A 358 -10.73 -14.82 8.66
N PRO A 359 -11.95 -15.40 8.43
CA PRO A 359 -12.10 -16.83 8.23
C PRO A 359 -11.57 -17.30 6.87
N ILE A 360 -11.38 -16.40 5.91
CA ILE A 360 -10.95 -16.75 4.56
C ILE A 360 -9.44 -16.99 4.53
N VAL A 361 -8.64 -16.11 5.17
CA VAL A 361 -7.19 -16.30 5.22
C VAL A 361 -6.78 -17.63 5.87
N ARG A 362 -7.59 -18.13 6.81
CA ARG A 362 -7.38 -19.45 7.44
C ARG A 362 -7.50 -20.64 6.49
N ARG A 363 -8.03 -20.43 5.27
CA ARG A 363 -8.10 -21.44 4.20
C ARG A 363 -6.83 -21.48 3.35
N SER A 364 -5.81 -20.71 3.73
CA SER A 364 -4.47 -20.80 3.12
C SER A 364 -3.86 -22.17 3.46
N GLU A 365 -3.11 -22.71 2.51
CA GLU A 365 -2.52 -24.06 2.62
C GLU A 365 -1.02 -23.99 2.36
N THR A 366 -0.28 -24.90 2.97
CA THR A 366 1.18 -25.04 2.78
C THR A 366 1.51 -26.50 2.52
N GLY A 367 2.48 -26.78 1.67
CA GLY A 367 3.01 -28.12 1.43
C GLY A 367 3.61 -28.32 0.06
N GLY A 368 4.53 -29.28 -0.05
CA GLY A 368 5.21 -29.61 -1.30
C GLY A 368 6.04 -28.48 -1.89
N GLY A 369 6.65 -27.65 -1.04
CA GLY A 369 7.43 -26.50 -1.46
C GLY A 369 6.61 -25.31 -1.97
N ALA A 370 5.28 -25.30 -1.70
CA ALA A 370 4.38 -24.27 -2.18
C ALA A 370 3.44 -23.75 -1.09
N VAL A 371 2.90 -22.54 -1.29
CA VAL A 371 1.82 -21.98 -0.48
C VAL A 371 0.64 -21.59 -1.37
N THR A 372 -0.57 -21.79 -0.87
CA THR A 372 -1.81 -21.46 -1.59
C THR A 372 -2.63 -20.46 -0.79
N VAL A 373 -3.06 -19.38 -1.45
CA VAL A 373 -3.76 -18.26 -0.81
C VAL A 373 -5.12 -18.03 -1.48
N PRO A 374 -6.20 -17.86 -0.71
CA PRO A 374 -7.53 -17.54 -1.26
C PRO A 374 -7.53 -16.22 -2.07
N ALA A 375 -8.61 -16.04 -2.85
CA ALA A 375 -8.88 -14.81 -3.60
C ALA A 375 -8.88 -13.57 -2.70
N ARG A 376 -8.39 -12.44 -3.21
CA ARG A 376 -8.42 -11.12 -2.54
C ARG A 376 -7.95 -11.19 -1.08
N THR A 377 -6.79 -11.85 -0.87
CA THR A 377 -6.27 -12.17 0.47
C THR A 377 -4.78 -11.89 0.56
N THR A 378 -4.35 -11.24 1.63
CA THR A 378 -2.94 -11.22 2.02
C THR A 378 -2.71 -12.24 3.12
N ALA A 379 -1.87 -13.23 2.86
CA ALA A 379 -1.49 -14.25 3.83
C ALA A 379 -0.02 -14.12 4.21
N VAL A 380 0.27 -14.27 5.49
CA VAL A 380 1.62 -14.24 6.04
C VAL A 380 1.95 -15.62 6.58
N PHE A 381 3.04 -16.19 6.11
CA PHE A 381 3.56 -17.46 6.59
C PHE A 381 4.89 -17.22 7.31
N VAL A 382 5.17 -18.03 8.30
CA VAL A 382 6.41 -18.01 9.07
C VAL A 382 7.08 -19.37 9.02
N ARG A 383 8.42 -19.37 9.06
CA ARG A 383 9.26 -20.55 9.17
C ARG A 383 10.11 -20.41 10.44
N ARG A 384 10.28 -21.51 11.19
CA ARG A 384 11.04 -21.61 12.45
C ARG A 384 12.04 -22.73 12.35
#